data_8cf11d3fcf7572191af5950fbcad6c07
#
_entry.id   8cf11d3fcf7572191af5950fbcad6c07
#
_cell.length_a   1.000
_cell.length_b   1.000
_cell.length_c   1.000
_cell.angle_alpha   90.00
_cell.angle_beta   90.00
_cell.angle_gamma   90.00
#
_symmetry.space_group_name_H-M   'P 1'
#
loop_
_entity.id
_entity.type
_entity.pdbx_description
1 polymer ?
#
loop_
_entity_poly.entity_id
_entity_poly.type
_entity_poly.pdbx_seq_one_letter_code
_entity_poly.pdbx_strand_id
1 'polypeptide(L)'
;MIIIMTKDKIRNEIKLGAICILAVLLYSCSTPKDIAYFQDAAALNGMALQMEQKFRLRPEDKINIIVNSSNPLLEQQFTLTAKTGGNSMLGADVKPETTAGGMSSGGGMLLAYTVDEQGTIDFPLLGKIRVEGMTRGEVASYIKGRLVERELVSEPIVTVEYVNLSVNVLGEVAKPGNVPITKDHFTIVDAISRAGDMTINGNRRAVMVNRNVDGVNEVYYIDMTNMQQALLSPAYYLQQNDLVYVVPSNKKKREATDMGNTFHGPYIWLSIASLLASLIAIFK
;
A
#
# COMPACT_ATOMS: atom_id res chain seq x y z
N MET A 1 25.27 56.70 -39.06
CA MET A 1 24.67 55.91 -40.19
C MET A 1 23.41 55.23 -39.60
N ILE A 2 22.26 55.90 -39.76
CA ILE A 2 20.97 55.39 -39.24
C ILE A 2 20.41 54.45 -40.29
N ILE A 3 20.32 53.16 -39.96
CA ILE A 3 19.75 52.18 -40.84
C ILE A 3 18.22 52.40 -40.85
N ILE A 4 17.70 52.99 -41.93
CA ILE A 4 16.26 53.09 -42.16
C ILE A 4 15.77 51.69 -42.53
N MET A 5 15.22 51.00 -41.55
CA MET A 5 14.53 49.71 -41.80
C MET A 5 13.25 50.01 -42.60
N THR A 6 13.15 49.50 -43.82
CA THR A 6 11.94 49.61 -44.65
C THR A 6 10.76 48.91 -43.97
N LYS A 7 9.56 49.48 -44.09
CA LYS A 7 8.30 48.99 -43.46
C LYS A 7 8.02 47.53 -43.75
N ASP A 8 8.48 47.02 -44.90
CA ASP A 8 8.34 45.61 -45.35
C ASP A 8 9.30 44.66 -44.59
N LYS A 9 10.50 45.14 -44.24
CA LYS A 9 11.46 44.34 -43.46
C LYS A 9 10.95 44.10 -42.02
N ILE A 10 10.38 45.15 -41.41
CA ILE A 10 9.78 45.06 -40.08
C ILE A 10 8.60 44.09 -40.07
N ARG A 11 7.75 44.16 -41.11
CA ARG A 11 6.60 43.26 -41.22
C ARG A 11 7.00 41.77 -41.38
N ASN A 12 8.08 41.51 -42.10
CA ASN A 12 8.60 40.14 -42.28
C ASN A 12 9.25 39.61 -41.00
N GLU A 13 9.98 40.41 -40.25
CA GLU A 13 10.53 40.04 -38.94
C GLU A 13 9.43 39.71 -37.91
N ILE A 14 8.34 40.48 -37.91
CA ILE A 14 7.18 40.22 -37.05
C ILE A 14 6.47 38.90 -37.44
N LYS A 15 6.32 38.64 -38.75
CA LYS A 15 5.75 37.35 -39.23
C LYS A 15 6.62 36.18 -38.86
N LEU A 16 7.94 36.30 -39.03
CA LEU A 16 8.90 35.25 -38.67
C LEU A 16 8.87 34.98 -37.16
N GLY A 17 8.84 36.02 -36.32
CA GLY A 17 8.69 35.90 -34.87
C GLY A 17 7.38 35.20 -34.48
N ALA A 18 6.27 35.56 -35.11
CA ALA A 18 4.97 34.94 -34.85
C ALA A 18 4.96 33.43 -35.23
N ILE A 19 5.60 33.07 -36.36
CA ILE A 19 5.73 31.67 -36.79
C ILE A 19 6.61 30.88 -35.80
N CYS A 20 7.72 31.45 -35.34
CA CYS A 20 8.58 30.82 -34.33
C CYS A 20 7.84 30.60 -33.01
N ILE A 21 7.07 31.59 -32.54
CA ILE A 21 6.25 31.45 -31.33
C ILE A 21 5.18 30.36 -31.50
N LEU A 22 4.51 30.33 -32.66
CA LEU A 22 3.52 29.29 -32.95
C LEU A 22 4.16 27.90 -33.01
N ALA A 23 5.35 27.75 -33.59
CA ALA A 23 6.09 26.51 -33.64
C ALA A 23 6.49 26.02 -32.24
N VAL A 24 6.93 26.91 -31.35
CA VAL A 24 7.24 26.58 -29.95
C VAL A 24 5.99 26.13 -29.16
N LEU A 25 4.83 26.73 -29.40
CA LEU A 25 3.57 26.35 -28.79
C LEU A 25 3.09 24.96 -29.23
N LEU A 26 3.38 24.54 -30.47
CA LEU A 26 3.02 23.22 -31.01
C LEU A 26 3.93 22.10 -30.46
N TYR A 27 5.14 22.40 -29.98
CA TYR A 27 6.06 21.42 -29.38
C TYR A 27 5.76 21.07 -27.94
N SER A 28 4.83 21.77 -27.26
CA SER A 28 4.59 21.67 -25.81
C SER A 28 3.71 20.51 -25.35
N CYS A 29 3.23 19.63 -26.24
CA CYS A 29 2.41 18.46 -25.87
C CYS A 29 3.27 17.20 -25.68
N SER A 30 4.00 17.10 -24.58
CA SER A 30 4.61 15.83 -24.19
C SER A 30 3.74 15.15 -23.12
N THR A 31 3.30 13.93 -23.39
CA THR A 31 2.55 13.11 -22.44
C THR A 31 3.49 12.74 -21.29
N PRO A 32 3.11 12.96 -20.02
CA PRO A 32 3.95 12.56 -18.88
C PRO A 32 4.15 11.04 -18.88
N LYS A 33 5.39 10.59 -18.98
CA LYS A 33 5.73 9.15 -18.92
C LYS A 33 5.62 8.55 -17.52
N ASP A 34 5.46 9.38 -16.50
CA ASP A 34 5.52 8.99 -15.10
C ASP A 34 4.17 8.52 -14.51
N ILE A 35 3.13 8.41 -15.34
CA ILE A 35 1.77 8.03 -14.91
C ILE A 35 1.54 6.53 -14.98
N ALA A 36 2.19 5.81 -15.89
CA ALA A 36 1.98 4.38 -16.06
C ALA A 36 2.85 3.58 -15.10
N TYR A 37 2.24 2.53 -14.52
CA TYR A 37 2.95 1.53 -13.74
C TYR A 37 3.74 0.58 -14.64
N PHE A 38 4.85 0.03 -14.12
CA PHE A 38 5.55 -1.14 -14.64
C PHE A 38 5.82 -1.11 -16.14
N GLN A 39 6.39 0.00 -16.61
CA GLN A 39 6.62 0.23 -18.05
C GLN A 39 7.61 -0.77 -18.69
N ASP A 40 8.42 -1.44 -17.85
CA ASP A 40 9.38 -2.48 -18.20
C ASP A 40 8.83 -3.91 -18.10
N ALA A 41 7.55 -4.09 -17.75
CA ALA A 41 6.97 -5.40 -17.50
C ALA A 41 7.12 -6.39 -18.66
N ALA A 42 7.08 -5.91 -19.92
CA ALA A 42 7.26 -6.74 -21.09
C ALA A 42 8.67 -7.35 -21.18
N ALA A 43 9.69 -6.66 -20.67
CA ALA A 43 11.08 -7.13 -20.66
C ALA A 43 11.30 -8.26 -19.62
N LEU A 44 10.42 -8.36 -18.62
CA LEU A 44 10.50 -9.36 -17.54
C LEU A 44 9.71 -10.63 -17.85
N ASN A 45 9.10 -10.73 -19.03
CA ASN A 45 8.32 -11.89 -19.42
C ASN A 45 9.17 -13.17 -19.43
N GLY A 46 8.75 -14.17 -18.65
CA GLY A 46 9.47 -15.44 -18.50
C GLY A 46 10.66 -15.43 -17.55
N MET A 47 10.96 -14.32 -16.86
CA MET A 47 11.98 -14.30 -15.81
C MET A 47 11.43 -14.93 -14.52
N ALA A 48 12.15 -15.91 -13.97
CA ALA A 48 11.84 -16.48 -12.66
C ALA A 48 12.24 -15.49 -11.56
N LEU A 49 11.26 -14.96 -10.86
CA LEU A 49 11.50 -14.08 -9.71
C LEU A 49 11.63 -14.96 -8.46
N GLN A 50 12.83 -15.05 -7.89
CA GLN A 50 13.14 -15.91 -6.73
C GLN A 50 12.78 -15.30 -5.37
N MET A 51 11.93 -14.28 -5.30
CA MET A 51 11.65 -13.57 -4.05
C MET A 51 10.24 -13.86 -3.54
N GLU A 52 10.07 -15.01 -2.89
CA GLU A 52 8.85 -15.36 -2.19
C GLU A 52 9.01 -15.10 -0.69
N GLN A 53 8.79 -13.88 -0.23
CA GLN A 53 8.68 -13.59 1.20
C GLN A 53 7.26 -13.87 1.67
N LYS A 54 7.11 -14.91 2.49
CA LYS A 54 5.85 -15.22 3.18
C LYS A 54 5.76 -14.42 4.48
N PHE A 55 4.56 -13.98 4.79
CA PHE A 55 4.28 -13.35 6.07
C PHE A 55 4.54 -14.35 7.22
N ARG A 56 5.27 -13.90 8.25
CA ARG A 56 5.59 -14.68 9.44
C ARG A 56 5.07 -13.99 10.69
N LEU A 57 4.49 -14.79 11.59
CA LEU A 57 3.94 -14.31 12.85
C LEU A 57 5.01 -13.70 13.76
N ARG A 58 4.63 -12.64 14.45
CA ARG A 58 5.42 -11.91 15.44
C ARG A 58 4.65 -11.80 16.74
N PRO A 59 5.31 -11.46 17.87
CA PRO A 59 4.59 -11.06 19.09
C PRO A 59 3.53 -9.98 18.82
N GLU A 60 2.42 -10.02 19.55
CA GLU A 60 1.23 -9.16 19.41
C GLU A 60 0.33 -9.45 18.20
N ASP A 61 0.73 -10.34 17.28
CA ASP A 61 -0.14 -10.77 16.19
C ASP A 61 -1.34 -11.56 16.75
N LYS A 62 -2.49 -11.34 16.13
CA LYS A 62 -3.72 -12.07 16.44
C LYS A 62 -4.10 -12.99 15.29
N ILE A 63 -4.29 -14.24 15.62
CA ILE A 63 -4.72 -15.28 14.66
C ILE A 63 -5.98 -15.97 15.14
N ASN A 64 -6.82 -16.33 14.21
CA ASN A 64 -7.96 -17.19 14.45
C ASN A 64 -7.60 -18.62 14.03
N ILE A 65 -7.87 -19.60 14.89
CA ILE A 65 -7.59 -21.01 14.61
C ILE A 65 -8.91 -21.78 14.70
N ILE A 66 -9.29 -22.37 13.58
CA ILE A 66 -10.49 -23.18 13.45
C ILE A 66 -10.05 -24.63 13.26
N VAL A 67 -10.52 -25.51 14.15
CA VAL A 67 -10.29 -26.95 14.06
C VAL A 67 -11.60 -27.62 13.80
N ASN A 68 -11.75 -28.18 12.60
CA ASN A 68 -12.90 -29.00 12.22
C ASN A 68 -12.55 -30.47 12.45
N SER A 69 -13.47 -31.23 13.03
CA SER A 69 -13.30 -32.63 13.38
C SER A 69 -14.59 -33.37 13.10
N SER A 70 -14.49 -34.67 12.89
CA SER A 70 -15.66 -35.56 12.75
C SER A 70 -16.49 -35.66 14.03
N ASN A 71 -15.95 -35.18 15.17
CA ASN A 71 -16.63 -35.16 16.46
C ASN A 71 -16.99 -33.68 16.85
N PRO A 72 -18.29 -33.28 16.80
CA PRO A 72 -18.71 -31.93 17.11
C PRO A 72 -18.40 -31.46 18.52
N LEU A 73 -18.31 -32.37 19.51
CA LEU A 73 -18.01 -32.01 20.89
C LEU A 73 -16.55 -31.55 21.05
N LEU A 74 -15.61 -32.15 20.30
CA LEU A 74 -14.22 -31.74 20.28
C LEU A 74 -14.03 -30.44 19.53
N GLU A 75 -14.76 -30.21 18.43
CA GLU A 75 -14.73 -28.99 17.65
C GLU A 75 -15.01 -27.73 18.51
N GLN A 76 -16.01 -27.81 19.41
CA GLN A 76 -16.34 -26.71 20.34
C GLN A 76 -15.21 -26.40 21.36
N GLN A 77 -14.39 -27.38 21.71
CA GLN A 77 -13.29 -27.16 22.67
C GLN A 77 -12.10 -26.45 22.03
N PHE A 78 -11.88 -26.65 20.73
CA PHE A 78 -10.74 -26.04 20.01
C PHE A 78 -11.04 -24.66 19.44
N THR A 79 -12.32 -24.32 19.25
CA THR A 79 -12.73 -23.05 18.71
C THR A 79 -13.14 -22.12 19.84
N LEU A 80 -12.37 -21.06 20.05
CA LEU A 80 -12.74 -20.00 20.99
C LEU A 80 -13.96 -19.25 20.41
N THR A 81 -15.16 -19.55 20.94
CA THR A 81 -16.40 -18.91 20.52
C THR A 81 -16.95 -18.07 21.66
N ALA A 82 -17.13 -16.79 21.46
CA ALA A 82 -17.88 -15.95 22.38
C ALA A 82 -19.38 -16.20 22.15
N LYS A 83 -20.02 -16.94 23.03
CA LYS A 83 -21.48 -17.06 23.03
C LYS A 83 -22.08 -15.73 23.46
N THR A 84 -22.74 -15.05 22.56
CA THR A 84 -23.56 -13.87 22.86
C THR A 84 -24.82 -14.33 23.57
N GLY A 85 -24.83 -14.18 24.89
CA GLY A 85 -26.05 -14.35 25.73
C GLY A 85 -26.27 -15.77 26.25
N GLY A 86 -25.90 -16.02 27.51
CA GLY A 86 -26.34 -17.14 28.31
C GLY A 86 -25.20 -17.94 28.92
N ASN A 87 -24.99 -17.77 30.24
CA ASN A 87 -24.18 -18.55 31.18
C ASN A 87 -22.92 -19.26 30.60
N SER A 88 -21.85 -18.52 30.54
CA SER A 88 -20.52 -19.06 30.35
C SER A 88 -20.06 -19.73 31.65
N MET A 89 -20.08 -21.08 31.71
CA MET A 89 -19.35 -21.87 32.69
C MET A 89 -17.93 -22.15 32.19
N LEU A 90 -17.13 -21.13 31.98
CA LEU A 90 -15.67 -21.27 31.94
C LEU A 90 -15.11 -20.07 32.67
N GLY A 91 -14.48 -20.40 33.82
CA GLY A 91 -13.98 -19.42 34.77
C GLY A 91 -12.89 -18.54 34.18
N ALA A 92 -12.91 -17.36 34.75
CA ALA A 92 -11.84 -16.40 34.90
C ALA A 92 -11.33 -15.64 33.68
N ASP A 93 -11.63 -14.35 33.69
CA ASP A 93 -10.80 -13.22 33.25
C ASP A 93 -10.32 -13.08 31.79
N VAL A 94 -11.11 -13.51 30.82
CA VAL A 94 -10.91 -13.03 29.43
C VAL A 94 -11.89 -11.87 29.17
N LYS A 95 -11.43 -10.63 29.28
CA LYS A 95 -12.18 -9.47 28.80
C LYS A 95 -12.30 -9.57 27.29
N PRO A 96 -13.51 -9.65 26.70
CA PRO A 96 -13.66 -9.62 25.26
C PRO A 96 -13.33 -8.21 24.74
N GLU A 97 -12.21 -8.05 24.07
CA GLU A 97 -11.99 -6.86 23.24
C GLU A 97 -12.89 -6.95 22.00
N THR A 98 -13.92 -6.13 21.98
CA THR A 98 -14.88 -6.02 20.90
C THR A 98 -14.23 -5.33 19.72
N THR A 99 -13.74 -6.10 18.75
CA THR A 99 -13.38 -5.54 17.44
C THR A 99 -14.66 -5.41 16.62
N ALA A 100 -15.16 -4.18 16.52
CA ALA A 100 -16.32 -3.84 15.68
C ALA A 100 -16.00 -4.05 14.20
N GLY A 101 -16.60 -5.04 13.57
CA GLY A 101 -16.49 -5.21 12.12
C GLY A 101 -16.98 -6.58 11.65
N GLY A 102 -18.29 -6.73 11.46
CA GLY A 102 -18.87 -7.86 10.75
C GLY A 102 -20.03 -8.52 11.47
N MET A 103 -21.23 -7.97 11.30
CA MET A 103 -22.48 -8.66 11.63
C MET A 103 -22.65 -9.84 10.68
N SER A 104 -22.26 -11.03 11.12
CA SER A 104 -22.68 -12.28 10.51
C SER A 104 -23.86 -12.84 11.33
N SER A 105 -24.98 -13.00 10.67
CA SER A 105 -26.23 -13.52 11.20
C SER A 105 -26.02 -14.94 11.73
N GLY A 106 -26.09 -15.14 13.06
CA GLY A 106 -26.26 -16.45 13.69
C GLY A 106 -25.01 -17.20 14.15
N GLY A 107 -23.80 -16.66 14.03
CA GLY A 107 -22.56 -17.29 14.51
C GLY A 107 -21.98 -16.59 15.75
N GLY A 108 -21.57 -17.35 16.76
CA GLY A 108 -20.80 -16.80 17.89
C GLY A 108 -19.53 -16.10 17.39
N MET A 109 -19.13 -15.04 18.09
CA MET A 109 -17.91 -14.28 17.76
C MET A 109 -16.69 -15.16 18.03
N LEU A 110 -15.89 -15.41 17.02
CA LEU A 110 -14.63 -16.14 17.15
C LEU A 110 -13.63 -15.28 17.91
N LEU A 111 -13.07 -15.81 19.01
CA LEU A 111 -12.00 -15.15 19.75
C LEU A 111 -10.65 -15.46 19.11
N ALA A 112 -9.84 -14.44 18.90
CA ALA A 112 -8.51 -14.61 18.35
C ALA A 112 -7.49 -14.99 19.43
N TYR A 113 -6.53 -15.85 19.06
CA TYR A 113 -5.33 -16.11 19.85
C TYR A 113 -4.32 -14.98 19.64
N THR A 114 -3.80 -14.40 20.72
CA THR A 114 -2.73 -13.40 20.64
C THR A 114 -1.40 -14.08 20.88
N VAL A 115 -0.43 -13.82 20.00
CA VAL A 115 0.96 -14.26 20.20
C VAL A 115 1.57 -13.45 21.32
N ASP A 116 2.03 -14.09 22.38
CA ASP A 116 2.65 -13.43 23.54
C ASP A 116 4.08 -12.93 23.22
N GLU A 117 4.68 -12.20 24.18
CA GLU A 117 6.06 -11.69 24.03
C GLU A 117 7.12 -12.78 23.87
N GLN A 118 6.82 -14.01 24.29
CA GLN A 118 7.67 -15.18 24.13
C GLN A 118 7.46 -15.88 22.78
N GLY A 119 6.57 -15.35 21.92
CA GLY A 119 6.24 -15.91 20.64
C GLY A 119 5.34 -17.13 20.70
N THR A 120 4.58 -17.29 21.81
CA THR A 120 3.71 -18.46 22.02
C THR A 120 2.23 -18.07 22.05
N ILE A 121 1.37 -19.06 21.80
CA ILE A 121 -0.08 -18.99 22.04
C ILE A 121 -0.47 -20.09 23.04
N ASP A 122 -1.52 -19.86 23.83
CA ASP A 122 -2.09 -20.88 24.72
C ASP A 122 -3.24 -21.59 23.99
N PHE A 123 -2.98 -22.82 23.52
CA PHE A 123 -3.94 -23.57 22.72
C PHE A 123 -4.58 -24.68 23.57
N PRO A 124 -5.91 -24.84 23.53
CA PRO A 124 -6.61 -25.84 24.31
C PRO A 124 -6.02 -27.25 24.13
N LEU A 125 -5.88 -28.00 25.21
CA LEU A 125 -5.36 -29.37 25.29
C LEU A 125 -3.88 -29.54 24.88
N LEU A 126 -3.30 -28.60 24.12
CA LEU A 126 -1.87 -28.61 23.75
C LEU A 126 -1.03 -27.75 24.71
N GLY A 127 -1.67 -26.77 25.38
CA GLY A 127 -0.98 -25.78 26.22
C GLY A 127 -0.23 -24.75 25.38
N LYS A 128 0.84 -24.18 25.93
CA LYS A 128 1.66 -23.18 25.25
C LYS A 128 2.41 -23.79 24.08
N ILE A 129 2.20 -23.23 22.89
CA ILE A 129 2.88 -23.62 21.64
C ILE A 129 3.55 -22.41 21.02
N ARG A 130 4.81 -22.56 20.57
CA ARG A 130 5.55 -21.50 19.91
C ARG A 130 5.13 -21.40 18.46
N VAL A 131 4.72 -20.19 18.06
CA VAL A 131 4.24 -19.91 16.69
C VAL A 131 5.00 -18.74 16.04
N GLU A 132 5.83 -18.05 16.78
CA GLU A 132 6.68 -16.98 16.27
C GLU A 132 7.54 -17.45 15.10
N GLY A 133 7.64 -16.63 14.06
CA GLY A 133 8.40 -16.95 12.85
C GLY A 133 7.73 -17.97 11.91
N MET A 134 6.58 -18.53 12.30
CA MET A 134 5.81 -19.44 11.44
C MET A 134 4.85 -18.68 10.53
N THR A 135 4.60 -19.23 9.36
CA THR A 135 3.47 -18.82 8.51
C THR A 135 2.17 -19.47 9.02
N ARG A 136 1.01 -18.96 8.63
CA ARG A 136 -0.28 -19.58 9.00
C ARG A 136 -0.39 -21.06 8.57
N GLY A 137 0.20 -21.42 7.42
CA GLY A 137 0.21 -22.81 6.96
C GLY A 137 1.11 -23.71 7.81
N GLU A 138 2.25 -23.20 8.26
CA GLU A 138 3.15 -23.92 9.18
C GLU A 138 2.49 -24.11 10.56
N VAL A 139 1.81 -23.06 11.08
CA VAL A 139 1.04 -23.18 12.34
C VAL A 139 -0.08 -24.21 12.21
N ALA A 140 -0.85 -24.17 11.11
CA ALA A 140 -1.90 -25.16 10.87
C ALA A 140 -1.37 -26.59 10.83
N SER A 141 -0.26 -26.81 10.13
CA SER A 141 0.40 -28.12 10.02
C SER A 141 0.96 -28.58 11.36
N TYR A 142 1.56 -27.67 12.14
CA TYR A 142 2.10 -27.97 13.45
C TYR A 142 0.99 -28.40 14.43
N ILE A 143 -0.10 -27.62 14.51
CA ILE A 143 -1.24 -27.96 15.39
C ILE A 143 -1.87 -29.28 14.97
N LYS A 144 -2.09 -29.47 13.65
CA LYS A 144 -2.61 -30.73 13.12
C LYS A 144 -1.76 -31.95 13.55
N GLY A 145 -0.44 -31.84 13.39
CA GLY A 145 0.49 -32.90 13.79
C GLY A 145 0.40 -33.22 15.28
N ARG A 146 0.36 -32.18 16.15
CA ARG A 146 0.29 -32.36 17.61
C ARG A 146 -1.04 -32.95 18.08
N LEU A 147 -2.16 -32.62 17.41
CA LEU A 147 -3.48 -33.17 17.73
C LEU A 147 -3.55 -34.68 17.39
N VAL A 148 -2.96 -35.07 16.27
CA VAL A 148 -2.89 -36.50 15.84
C VAL A 148 -1.90 -37.28 16.72
N GLU A 149 -0.71 -36.73 17.00
CA GLU A 149 0.32 -37.38 17.83
C GLU A 149 -0.18 -37.71 19.25
N ARG A 150 -1.02 -36.83 19.81
CA ARG A 150 -1.63 -37.04 21.13
C ARG A 150 -2.94 -37.81 21.09
N GLU A 151 -3.31 -38.35 19.95
CA GLU A 151 -4.56 -39.10 19.76
C GLU A 151 -5.83 -38.36 20.15
N LEU A 152 -5.76 -36.99 20.13
CA LEU A 152 -6.89 -36.13 20.51
C LEU A 152 -7.94 -36.07 19.39
N VAL A 153 -7.50 -36.07 18.13
CA VAL A 153 -8.36 -36.04 16.94
C VAL A 153 -7.72 -36.89 15.83
N SER A 154 -8.49 -37.79 15.23
CA SER A 154 -7.97 -38.70 14.22
C SER A 154 -7.63 -38.03 12.88
N GLU A 155 -8.51 -37.12 12.39
CA GLU A 155 -8.36 -36.41 11.11
C GLU A 155 -8.78 -34.96 11.23
N PRO A 156 -7.98 -34.11 11.92
CA PRO A 156 -8.32 -32.71 12.07
C PRO A 156 -8.06 -31.91 10.78
N ILE A 157 -8.99 -31.00 10.45
CA ILE A 157 -8.77 -29.93 9.46
C ILE A 157 -8.51 -28.67 10.26
N VAL A 158 -7.31 -28.14 10.18
CA VAL A 158 -6.90 -26.93 10.90
C VAL A 158 -6.76 -25.77 9.91
N THR A 159 -7.53 -24.71 10.13
CA THR A 159 -7.45 -23.46 9.34
C THR A 159 -6.97 -22.34 10.25
N VAL A 160 -5.98 -21.58 9.79
CA VAL A 160 -5.44 -20.42 10.51
C VAL A 160 -5.63 -19.17 9.67
N GLU A 161 -6.22 -18.12 10.26
CA GLU A 161 -6.47 -16.85 9.60
C GLU A 161 -5.88 -15.70 10.40
N TYR A 162 -5.41 -14.68 9.71
CA TYR A 162 -4.95 -13.44 10.34
C TYR A 162 -6.13 -12.57 10.73
N VAL A 163 -6.09 -11.93 11.92
CA VAL A 163 -7.19 -11.13 12.44
C VAL A 163 -6.88 -9.64 12.47
N ASN A 164 -5.69 -9.26 12.96
CA ASN A 164 -5.33 -7.85 13.15
C ASN A 164 -4.21 -7.36 12.22
N LEU A 165 -3.77 -8.20 11.31
CA LEU A 165 -2.65 -7.84 10.45
C LEU A 165 -3.08 -6.79 9.43
N SER A 166 -2.37 -5.68 9.39
CA SER A 166 -2.66 -4.58 8.49
C SER A 166 -1.43 -3.73 8.20
N VAL A 167 -1.52 -2.96 7.13
CA VAL A 167 -0.59 -1.89 6.77
C VAL A 167 -1.34 -0.56 6.72
N ASN A 168 -0.65 0.53 6.97
CA ASN A 168 -1.22 1.86 6.86
C ASN A 168 -0.84 2.49 5.52
N VAL A 169 -1.82 2.93 4.74
CA VAL A 169 -1.60 3.60 3.46
C VAL A 169 -2.01 5.06 3.57
N LEU A 170 -1.08 5.96 3.32
CA LEU A 170 -1.29 7.41 3.42
C LEU A 170 -0.82 8.15 2.16
N GLY A 171 -1.18 9.41 2.06
CA GLY A 171 -0.76 10.32 0.99
C GLY A 171 -1.69 10.32 -0.21
N GLU A 172 -1.14 10.40 -1.41
CA GLU A 172 -1.88 10.58 -2.66
C GLU A 172 -2.48 9.27 -3.19
N VAL A 173 -3.40 8.69 -2.41
CA VAL A 173 -4.25 7.53 -2.77
C VAL A 173 -5.72 7.91 -2.66
N ALA A 174 -6.62 7.16 -3.31
CA ALA A 174 -8.03 7.49 -3.32
C ALA A 174 -8.69 7.31 -1.94
N LYS A 175 -8.25 6.32 -1.15
CA LYS A 175 -8.79 5.99 0.17
C LYS A 175 -7.65 5.70 1.14
N PRO A 176 -7.03 6.74 1.73
CA PRO A 176 -6.01 6.53 2.75
C PRO A 176 -6.61 5.89 4.00
N GLY A 177 -5.84 5.06 4.68
CA GLY A 177 -6.26 4.38 5.89
C GLY A 177 -5.56 3.07 6.14
N ASN A 178 -6.13 2.29 7.05
CA ASN A 178 -5.65 0.97 7.41
C ASN A 178 -6.15 -0.08 6.42
N VAL A 179 -5.25 -0.89 5.87
CA VAL A 179 -5.52 -1.92 4.87
C VAL A 179 -5.19 -3.29 5.45
N PRO A 180 -6.18 -4.20 5.61
CA PRO A 180 -5.94 -5.51 6.21
C PRO A 180 -5.14 -6.43 5.29
N ILE A 181 -4.21 -7.18 5.88
CA ILE A 181 -3.45 -8.25 5.24
C ILE A 181 -4.28 -9.54 5.30
N THR A 182 -4.64 -10.08 4.15
CA THR A 182 -5.52 -11.27 4.06
C THR A 182 -4.85 -12.49 3.43
N LYS A 183 -3.62 -12.35 2.94
CA LYS A 183 -2.87 -13.42 2.25
C LYS A 183 -1.41 -13.43 2.67
N ASP A 184 -0.73 -14.58 2.49
CA ASP A 184 0.66 -14.76 2.93
C ASP A 184 1.67 -13.93 2.13
N HIS A 185 1.33 -13.60 0.88
CA HIS A 185 2.12 -12.74 0.01
C HIS A 185 1.36 -11.43 -0.21
N PHE A 186 1.56 -10.46 0.66
CA PHE A 186 0.91 -9.17 0.56
C PHE A 186 1.90 -8.12 0.06
N THR A 187 1.65 -7.57 -1.12
CA THR A 187 2.58 -6.67 -1.81
C THR A 187 2.16 -5.20 -1.66
N ILE A 188 3.08 -4.30 -1.97
CA ILE A 188 2.79 -2.86 -2.06
C ILE A 188 1.70 -2.58 -3.11
N VAL A 189 1.64 -3.38 -4.19
CA VAL A 189 0.58 -3.29 -5.21
C VAL A 189 -0.78 -3.62 -4.63
N ASP A 190 -0.86 -4.67 -3.79
CA ASP A 190 -2.10 -5.04 -3.10
C ASP A 190 -2.58 -3.92 -2.18
N ALA A 191 -1.67 -3.32 -1.41
CA ALA A 191 -1.99 -2.23 -0.50
C ALA A 191 -2.52 -1.00 -1.25
N ILE A 192 -1.83 -0.57 -2.29
CA ILE A 192 -2.24 0.57 -3.13
C ILE A 192 -3.58 0.28 -3.83
N SER A 193 -3.75 -0.93 -4.39
CA SER A 193 -5.00 -1.33 -5.04
C SER A 193 -6.19 -1.29 -4.07
N ARG A 194 -6.03 -1.79 -2.83
CA ARG A 194 -7.07 -1.74 -1.79
C ARG A 194 -7.35 -0.32 -1.29
N ALA A 195 -6.34 0.54 -1.33
CA ALA A 195 -6.50 1.98 -1.07
C ALA A 195 -7.15 2.74 -2.24
N GLY A 196 -7.61 2.04 -3.28
CA GLY A 196 -8.32 2.61 -4.42
C GLY A 196 -7.43 3.26 -5.46
N ASP A 197 -6.17 2.83 -5.53
CA ASP A 197 -5.12 3.33 -6.42
C ASP A 197 -4.53 4.69 -6.02
N MET A 198 -3.38 5.01 -6.61
CA MET A 198 -2.74 6.32 -6.46
C MET A 198 -3.48 7.38 -7.27
N THR A 199 -3.66 8.57 -6.69
CA THR A 199 -4.23 9.69 -7.45
C THR A 199 -3.30 10.12 -8.59
N ILE A 200 -3.83 10.92 -9.52
CA ILE A 200 -3.02 11.52 -10.59
C ILE A 200 -1.88 12.40 -10.06
N ASN A 201 -2.02 12.89 -8.83
CA ASN A 201 -1.04 13.72 -8.15
C ASN A 201 0.00 12.92 -7.37
N GLY A 202 -0.14 11.60 -7.27
CA GLY A 202 0.82 10.72 -6.62
C GLY A 202 2.11 10.55 -7.43
N ASN A 203 3.25 10.61 -6.75
CA ASN A 203 4.55 10.34 -7.36
C ASN A 203 4.82 8.83 -7.40
N ARG A 204 4.61 8.21 -8.57
CA ARG A 204 4.82 6.77 -8.78
C ARG A 204 6.28 6.34 -8.70
N ARG A 205 7.23 7.26 -8.86
CA ARG A 205 8.67 6.98 -8.77
C ARG A 205 9.21 6.96 -7.35
N ALA A 206 8.42 7.36 -6.36
CA ALA A 206 8.88 7.46 -4.98
C ALA A 206 7.74 7.14 -4.01
N VAL A 207 7.31 5.88 -4.00
CA VAL A 207 6.43 5.37 -2.95
C VAL A 207 7.31 4.98 -1.77
N MET A 208 7.12 5.63 -0.64
CA MET A 208 7.88 5.38 0.57
C MET A 208 7.23 4.25 1.38
N VAL A 209 8.01 3.29 1.80
CA VAL A 209 7.62 2.29 2.81
C VAL A 209 8.50 2.51 4.03
N ASN A 210 7.87 2.73 5.16
CA ASN A 210 8.52 2.85 6.46
C ASN A 210 8.20 1.59 7.27
N ARG A 211 9.23 0.88 7.71
CA ARG A 211 9.16 -0.38 8.45
C ARG A 211 9.96 -0.28 9.75
N ASN A 212 9.38 -0.74 10.83
CA ASN A 212 10.12 -0.93 12.07
C ASN A 212 10.64 -2.39 12.12
N VAL A 213 11.97 -2.53 12.19
CA VAL A 213 12.64 -3.83 12.35
C VAL A 213 13.41 -3.78 13.65
N ASP A 214 12.97 -4.55 14.66
CA ASP A 214 13.62 -4.65 15.97
C ASP A 214 13.91 -3.29 16.64
N GLY A 215 12.97 -2.34 16.52
CA GLY A 215 13.09 -0.99 17.06
C GLY A 215 13.88 -0.01 16.19
N VAL A 216 14.42 -0.47 15.06
CA VAL A 216 15.10 0.37 14.06
C VAL A 216 14.13 0.74 12.94
N ASN A 217 14.05 2.02 12.64
CA ASN A 217 13.18 2.53 11.58
C ASN A 217 13.91 2.49 10.23
N GLU A 218 13.43 1.66 9.32
CA GLU A 218 13.97 1.51 7.97
C GLU A 218 13.03 2.15 6.94
N VAL A 219 13.57 2.96 6.05
CA VAL A 219 12.80 3.66 5.02
C VAL A 219 13.25 3.22 3.64
N TYR A 220 12.31 2.74 2.84
CA TYR A 220 12.52 2.30 1.47
C TYR A 220 11.75 3.19 0.50
N TYR A 221 12.36 3.51 -0.64
CA TYR A 221 11.68 4.18 -1.75
C TYR A 221 11.56 3.21 -2.92
N ILE A 222 10.34 3.02 -3.39
CA ILE A 222 10.02 2.09 -4.47
C ILE A 222 9.52 2.87 -5.68
N ASP A 223 10.16 2.64 -6.84
CA ASP A 223 9.69 3.16 -8.13
C ASP A 223 8.67 2.20 -8.74
N MET A 224 7.40 2.61 -8.70
CA MET A 224 6.29 1.83 -9.26
C MET A 224 6.20 1.93 -10.78
N THR A 225 7.02 2.74 -11.44
CA THR A 225 7.08 2.80 -12.92
C THR A 225 8.02 1.74 -13.49
N ASN A 226 8.90 1.17 -12.65
CA ASN A 226 9.87 0.14 -13.01
C ASN A 226 9.60 -1.14 -12.20
N MET A 227 9.12 -2.18 -12.88
CA MET A 227 8.73 -3.44 -12.22
C MET A 227 9.96 -4.20 -11.68
N GLN A 228 11.07 -4.22 -12.42
CA GLN A 228 12.27 -4.90 -11.98
C GLN A 228 12.82 -4.30 -10.69
N GLN A 229 12.91 -2.98 -10.61
CA GLN A 229 13.38 -2.28 -9.43
C GLN A 229 12.42 -2.46 -8.25
N ALA A 230 11.11 -2.41 -8.50
CA ALA A 230 10.11 -2.63 -7.46
C ALA A 230 10.23 -4.04 -6.85
N LEU A 231 10.32 -5.07 -7.68
CA LEU A 231 10.43 -6.47 -7.25
C LEU A 231 11.72 -6.78 -6.47
N LEU A 232 12.82 -6.07 -6.76
CA LEU A 232 14.10 -6.22 -6.04
C LEU A 232 14.12 -5.49 -4.68
N SER A 233 13.11 -4.65 -4.41
CA SER A 233 13.04 -3.94 -3.13
C SER A 233 12.70 -4.89 -1.98
N PRO A 234 13.41 -4.84 -0.83
CA PRO A 234 13.07 -5.62 0.36
C PRO A 234 11.66 -5.30 0.92
N ALA A 235 11.13 -4.12 0.57
CA ALA A 235 9.83 -3.66 1.00
C ALA A 235 8.72 -3.85 -0.05
N TYR A 236 8.98 -4.58 -1.15
CA TYR A 236 7.94 -4.94 -2.12
C TYR A 236 6.86 -5.81 -1.48
N TYR A 237 7.28 -6.81 -0.67
CA TYR A 237 6.40 -7.58 0.20
C TYR A 237 6.27 -6.84 1.53
N LEU A 238 5.05 -6.43 1.83
CA LEU A 238 4.75 -5.66 3.03
C LEU A 238 4.65 -6.58 4.25
N GLN A 239 4.98 -6.01 5.40
CA GLN A 239 4.86 -6.62 6.71
C GLN A 239 3.82 -5.89 7.55
N GLN A 240 3.43 -6.48 8.68
CA GLN A 240 2.53 -5.84 9.62
C GLN A 240 3.07 -4.49 10.09
N ASN A 241 2.17 -3.52 10.23
CA ASN A 241 2.46 -2.17 10.67
C ASN A 241 3.35 -1.35 9.73
N ASP A 242 3.66 -1.87 8.50
CA ASP A 242 4.32 -1.03 7.50
C ASP A 242 3.46 0.20 7.19
N LEU A 243 4.13 1.34 7.06
CA LEU A 243 3.54 2.57 6.58
C LEU A 243 3.91 2.78 5.11
N VAL A 244 2.93 2.67 4.23
CA VAL A 244 3.06 2.99 2.80
C VAL A 244 2.63 4.43 2.60
N TYR A 245 3.54 5.30 2.22
CA TYR A 245 3.26 6.71 1.97
C TYR A 245 3.48 7.07 0.51
N VAL A 246 2.40 7.42 -0.18
CA VAL A 246 2.45 7.91 -1.55
C VAL A 246 2.76 9.40 -1.56
N VAL A 247 3.98 9.73 -1.94
CA VAL A 247 4.49 11.10 -1.93
C VAL A 247 3.76 11.94 -2.99
N PRO A 248 3.30 13.16 -2.68
CA PRO A 248 2.74 14.06 -3.67
C PRO A 248 3.73 14.42 -4.79
N SER A 249 3.25 14.55 -6.01
CA SER A 249 4.05 15.01 -7.14
C SER A 249 4.56 16.44 -6.94
N ASN A 250 5.63 16.80 -7.65
CA ASN A 250 6.19 18.14 -7.58
C ASN A 250 5.17 19.23 -7.98
N LYS A 251 4.24 18.90 -8.89
CA LYS A 251 3.14 19.79 -9.26
C LYS A 251 2.26 20.06 -8.04
N LYS A 252 1.81 19.00 -7.35
CA LYS A 252 0.95 19.11 -6.16
C LYS A 252 1.64 19.86 -5.01
N LYS A 253 2.95 19.61 -4.81
CA LYS A 253 3.76 20.33 -3.81
C LYS A 253 3.81 21.83 -4.09
N ARG A 254 3.93 22.24 -5.37
CA ARG A 254 3.89 23.68 -5.76
C ARG A 254 2.51 24.28 -5.57
N GLU A 255 1.44 23.54 -5.85
CA GLU A 255 0.06 24.02 -5.62
C GLU A 255 -0.23 24.33 -4.15
N ALA A 256 0.50 23.73 -3.22
CA ALA A 256 0.39 23.98 -1.79
C ALA A 256 1.05 25.31 -1.36
N THR A 257 1.77 26.00 -2.25
CA THR A 257 2.36 27.33 -1.98
C THR A 257 1.55 28.42 -2.68
N ASP A 258 1.36 29.58 -2.03
CA ASP A 258 0.51 30.69 -2.52
C ASP A 258 0.84 31.16 -3.95
N MET A 259 2.09 31.02 -4.38
CA MET A 259 2.55 31.41 -5.71
C MET A 259 3.07 30.26 -6.58
N GLY A 260 2.99 29.01 -6.12
CA GLY A 260 3.75 27.88 -6.71
C GLY A 260 3.47 27.59 -8.17
N ASN A 261 2.24 27.81 -8.66
CA ASN A 261 1.86 27.59 -10.04
C ASN A 261 1.71 28.86 -10.87
N THR A 262 1.74 30.03 -10.23
CA THR A 262 1.51 31.31 -10.91
C THR A 262 2.56 31.54 -12.00
N PHE A 263 3.84 31.32 -11.71
CA PHE A 263 4.94 31.50 -12.66
C PHE A 263 5.06 30.39 -13.72
N HIS A 264 4.41 29.24 -13.51
CA HIS A 264 4.42 28.10 -14.46
C HIS A 264 3.16 28.08 -15.35
N GLY A 265 2.19 28.93 -15.07
CA GLY A 265 0.97 29.03 -15.86
C GLY A 265 1.18 29.82 -17.16
N PRO A 266 0.55 29.43 -18.28
CA PRO A 266 0.66 30.12 -19.56
C PRO A 266 0.17 31.59 -19.49
N TYR A 267 -0.70 31.90 -18.56
CA TYR A 267 -1.29 33.24 -18.40
C TYR A 267 -0.27 34.32 -18.03
N ILE A 268 0.72 34.03 -17.18
CA ILE A 268 1.77 34.98 -16.84
C ILE A 268 2.63 35.32 -18.05
N TRP A 269 3.01 34.29 -18.82
CA TRP A 269 3.81 34.49 -20.02
C TRP A 269 3.05 35.26 -21.08
N LEU A 270 1.74 35.03 -21.22
CA LEU A 270 0.87 35.82 -22.09
C LEU A 270 0.75 37.29 -21.60
N SER A 271 0.64 37.53 -20.29
CA SER A 271 0.59 38.86 -19.72
C SER A 271 1.90 39.60 -19.93
N ILE A 272 3.04 38.96 -19.74
CA ILE A 272 4.36 39.56 -19.99
C ILE A 272 4.53 39.85 -21.47
N ALA A 273 4.15 38.94 -22.34
CA ALA A 273 4.22 39.15 -23.80
C ALA A 273 3.33 40.30 -24.26
N SER A 274 2.11 40.44 -23.72
CA SER A 274 1.21 41.53 -24.04
C SER A 274 1.75 42.88 -23.55
N LEU A 275 2.34 42.90 -22.37
CA LEU A 275 2.97 44.10 -21.81
C LEU A 275 4.17 44.55 -22.65
N LEU A 276 5.02 43.64 -23.07
CA LEU A 276 6.14 43.91 -23.95
C LEU A 276 5.67 44.45 -25.33
N ALA A 277 4.61 43.81 -25.88
CA ALA A 277 4.03 44.25 -27.14
C ALA A 277 3.46 45.69 -27.05
N SER A 278 2.78 46.03 -25.95
CA SER A 278 2.25 47.39 -25.71
C SER A 278 3.36 48.44 -25.54
N LEU A 279 4.44 48.09 -24.84
CA LEU A 279 5.60 48.98 -24.69
C LEU A 279 6.25 49.26 -26.07
N ILE A 280 6.44 48.24 -26.87
CA ILE A 280 6.99 48.40 -28.23
C ILE A 280 6.07 49.30 -29.10
N ALA A 281 4.74 49.19 -28.94
CA ALA A 281 3.79 50.04 -29.66
C ALA A 281 3.83 51.52 -29.22
N ILE A 282 4.11 51.80 -27.94
CA ILE A 282 4.20 53.16 -27.41
C ILE A 282 5.52 53.85 -27.84
N PHE A 283 6.62 53.13 -27.94
CA PHE A 283 7.93 53.68 -28.33
C PHE A 283 8.17 53.73 -29.85
N LYS A 284 7.16 53.38 -30.64
CA LYS A 284 7.19 53.43 -32.09
C LYS A 284 6.38 54.62 -32.65
#